data_5b70a1f60aab03bddc99ad9d149d5bdb
#
_entry.id   5b70a1f60aab03bddc99ad9d149d5bdb
#
_cell.length_a   1.000
_cell.length_b   1.000
_cell.length_c   1.000
_cell.angle_alpha   90.00
_cell.angle_beta   90.00
_cell.angle_gamma   90.00
#
_symmetry.space_group_name_H-M   'P 1'
#
loop_
_entity.id
_entity.type
_entity.pdbx_description
1 polymer ?
#
loop_
_entity_poly.entity_id
_entity_poly.type
_entity_poly.pdbx_seq_one_letter_code
_entity_poly.pdbx_strand_id
1 'polypeptide(L)'
;MRYLEWVLPYLAVLCVIISFTSLDVSILDRPITPIGEAAQASWPTIKRGFIVPMFDGMLPIGISLIQELRRLGNHDLVQVYHCLGELSALSLRLLHRADSYVEVVDLTWHEAKRFRNFFIKPLALVHTRLDEVILLDADDILFVDPATLWDVDAFHATGAMFFYDREIVENTFLRLKYSYVDPLLGHVTEENTLQQLFRLFEFHRFGLAKPAAPSVHAQSSLAFTNQSAHEQDSSIVVVDKRRHDRAMDVLWFLITDWRFRFPMYSWGDKENFWLAYELSQSPYSFSPYAATAAGNVQPHDPTTVCGEIAHFFPSSSPNTTLLHINGNALINPYTKTNAFNGYDKSFRPSKLDMLLQMVPTHVAPPRERSPTPIVQPNASCPQECLYQRGVQAMTSAQQRALVRRIHDTFAVAADVDAETPALSRYSLVGVVAVAWTLVYMVVRYRAATR
;
A
#
# COMPACT_ATOMS: atom_id res chain seq x y z
N MET A 1 -1.44 -33.05 -42.71
CA MET A 1 -1.96 -31.87 -41.98
C MET A 1 -2.44 -32.12 -40.52
N ARG A 2 -2.63 -33.32 -40.06
CA ARG A 2 -3.09 -33.61 -38.67
C ARG A 2 -1.99 -33.65 -37.61
N TYR A 3 -0.72 -33.57 -37.98
CA TYR A 3 0.42 -33.59 -37.02
C TYR A 3 0.77 -32.20 -36.45
N LEU A 4 0.42 -31.12 -37.15
CA LEU A 4 0.71 -29.77 -36.68
C LEU A 4 -0.24 -29.26 -35.58
N GLU A 5 -1.44 -29.78 -35.49
CA GLU A 5 -2.43 -29.36 -34.46
C GLU A 5 -2.09 -29.85 -33.05
N TRP A 6 -1.25 -30.87 -32.94
CA TRP A 6 -0.79 -31.41 -31.64
C TRP A 6 0.56 -30.86 -31.20
N VAL A 7 1.36 -30.31 -32.12
CA VAL A 7 2.71 -29.80 -31.81
C VAL A 7 2.67 -28.32 -31.38
N LEU A 8 1.75 -27.53 -31.91
CA LEU A 8 1.61 -26.10 -31.60
C LEU A 8 1.37 -25.79 -30.12
N PRO A 9 0.51 -26.52 -29.37
CA PRO A 9 0.34 -26.27 -27.92
C PRO A 9 1.60 -26.59 -27.12
N TYR A 10 2.36 -27.63 -27.50
CA TYR A 10 3.61 -27.99 -26.82
C TYR A 10 4.73 -27.00 -27.09
N LEU A 11 4.82 -26.45 -28.31
CA LEU A 11 5.76 -25.38 -28.63
C LEU A 11 5.43 -24.09 -27.91
N ALA A 12 4.15 -23.75 -27.75
CA ALA A 12 3.73 -22.59 -26.98
C ALA A 12 4.09 -22.73 -25.49
N VAL A 13 3.88 -23.91 -24.91
CA VAL A 13 4.28 -24.21 -23.50
C VAL A 13 5.80 -24.19 -23.36
N LEU A 14 6.54 -24.74 -24.34
CA LEU A 14 8.00 -24.75 -24.33
C LEU A 14 8.56 -23.33 -24.48
N CYS A 15 7.98 -22.46 -25.31
CA CYS A 15 8.35 -21.05 -25.42
C CYS A 15 8.08 -20.28 -24.12
N VAL A 16 6.98 -20.59 -23.42
CA VAL A 16 6.68 -20.00 -22.10
C VAL A 16 7.72 -20.46 -21.08
N ILE A 17 8.08 -21.75 -21.04
CA ILE A 17 9.08 -22.28 -20.11
C ILE A 17 10.48 -21.72 -20.44
N ILE A 18 10.86 -21.60 -21.71
CA ILE A 18 12.14 -21.02 -22.11
C ILE A 18 12.20 -19.51 -21.81
N SER A 19 11.07 -18.80 -21.92
CA SER A 19 10.98 -17.39 -21.51
C SER A 19 11.10 -17.20 -19.98
N PHE A 20 10.78 -18.21 -19.19
CA PHE A 20 10.98 -18.19 -17.73
C PHE A 20 12.38 -18.64 -17.29
N THR A 21 13.11 -19.38 -18.12
CA THR A 21 14.48 -19.85 -17.79
C THR A 21 15.59 -18.94 -18.29
N SER A 22 15.28 -17.95 -19.14
CA SER A 22 16.22 -16.91 -19.57
C SER A 22 16.15 -15.64 -18.70
N LEU A 23 15.89 -15.77 -17.41
CA LEU A 23 16.17 -14.72 -16.45
C LEU A 23 17.67 -14.57 -16.37
N ASP A 24 18.16 -13.46 -16.93
CA ASP A 24 19.57 -13.10 -16.95
C ASP A 24 20.06 -12.93 -15.50
N VAL A 25 20.70 -13.98 -14.98
CA VAL A 25 21.26 -14.04 -13.63
C VAL A 25 22.36 -12.98 -13.45
N SER A 26 22.85 -12.38 -14.53
CA SER A 26 23.89 -11.34 -14.53
C SER A 26 23.44 -10.02 -13.88
N ILE A 27 22.13 -9.84 -13.67
CA ILE A 27 21.59 -8.65 -12.96
C ILE A 27 21.85 -8.72 -11.45
N LEU A 28 22.11 -9.91 -10.91
CA LEU A 28 22.28 -10.15 -9.47
C LEU A 28 23.69 -9.81 -8.96
N ASP A 29 24.68 -9.73 -9.83
CA ASP A 29 26.09 -9.47 -9.47
C ASP A 29 26.51 -8.00 -9.67
N ARG A 30 25.62 -7.11 -10.02
CA ARG A 30 25.99 -5.69 -10.05
C ARG A 30 26.11 -5.20 -8.60
N PRO A 31 27.26 -4.60 -8.23
CA PRO A 31 27.36 -3.91 -6.95
C PRO A 31 26.22 -2.89 -6.91
N ILE A 32 25.56 -2.80 -5.76
CA ILE A 32 24.50 -1.80 -5.48
C ILE A 32 25.19 -0.43 -5.59
N THR A 33 25.27 0.10 -6.79
CA THR A 33 25.63 1.50 -6.98
C THR A 33 24.43 2.31 -6.50
N PRO A 34 24.60 3.22 -5.55
CA PRO A 34 23.54 4.15 -5.17
C PRO A 34 23.02 4.79 -6.45
N ILE A 35 21.71 4.81 -6.63
CA ILE A 35 21.07 5.33 -7.84
C ILE A 35 21.49 6.80 -8.01
N GLY A 36 22.40 7.01 -8.97
CA GLY A 36 22.55 8.24 -9.71
C GLY A 36 23.19 9.43 -9.05
N GLU A 37 24.46 9.58 -9.30
CA GLU A 37 25.09 10.91 -9.49
C GLU A 37 24.64 11.55 -10.84
N ALA A 38 23.34 11.60 -11.11
CA ALA A 38 22.83 12.32 -12.27
C ALA A 38 22.15 13.60 -11.80
N ALA A 39 22.82 14.73 -12.10
CA ALA A 39 22.35 16.12 -11.92
C ALA A 39 22.15 16.56 -10.45
N GLN A 40 23.23 16.92 -9.79
CA GLN A 40 23.21 17.87 -8.67
C GLN A 40 22.82 19.27 -9.18
N ALA A 41 21.54 19.48 -9.46
CA ALA A 41 20.96 20.80 -9.35
C ALA A 41 20.88 21.12 -7.85
N SER A 42 21.37 22.28 -7.44
CA SER A 42 21.36 22.74 -6.05
C SER A 42 19.93 23.03 -5.61
N TRP A 43 19.19 22.00 -5.28
CA TRP A 43 17.90 22.12 -4.59
C TRP A 43 18.19 22.44 -3.11
N PRO A 44 17.43 23.35 -2.48
CA PRO A 44 17.51 23.50 -1.04
C PRO A 44 17.30 22.10 -0.40
N THR A 45 18.12 21.77 0.58
CA THR A 45 18.06 20.46 1.26
C THR A 45 16.73 20.38 2.01
N ILE A 46 15.70 19.86 1.35
CA ILE A 46 14.41 19.61 1.98
C ILE A 46 14.60 18.39 2.85
N LYS A 47 14.57 18.60 4.17
CA LYS A 47 14.83 17.54 5.14
C LYS A 47 13.62 16.68 5.43
N ARG A 48 12.41 17.26 5.42
CA ARG A 48 11.14 16.61 5.79
C ARG A 48 10.12 16.71 4.69
N GLY A 49 9.23 15.73 4.61
CA GLY A 49 8.12 15.76 3.68
C GLY A 49 7.32 14.46 3.65
N PHE A 50 6.32 14.48 2.81
CA PHE A 50 5.40 13.36 2.62
C PHE A 50 5.67 12.66 1.29
N ILE A 51 5.42 11.35 1.27
CA ILE A 51 5.36 10.55 0.05
C ILE A 51 3.93 10.04 -0.10
N VAL A 52 3.32 10.28 -1.25
CA VAL A 52 2.00 9.78 -1.60
C VAL A 52 2.07 9.12 -2.98
N PRO A 53 2.09 7.78 -3.05
CA PRO A 53 2.01 7.09 -4.34
C PRO A 53 0.64 7.24 -4.97
N MET A 54 0.61 7.53 -6.29
CA MET A 54 -0.64 7.72 -7.02
C MET A 54 -0.56 7.17 -8.44
N PHE A 55 -1.72 6.89 -9.00
CA PHE A 55 -1.94 6.65 -10.42
C PHE A 55 -3.27 7.33 -10.84
N ASP A 56 -3.54 7.42 -12.13
CA ASP A 56 -4.73 8.13 -12.64
C ASP A 56 -6.04 7.78 -11.92
N GLY A 57 -6.22 6.49 -11.58
CA GLY A 57 -7.43 6.04 -10.88
C GLY A 57 -7.55 6.53 -9.43
N MET A 58 -6.44 6.94 -8.82
CA MET A 58 -6.39 7.47 -7.44
C MET A 58 -6.33 8.99 -7.39
N LEU A 59 -6.26 9.68 -8.53
CA LEU A 59 -6.04 11.11 -8.60
C LEU A 59 -7.01 11.94 -7.74
N PRO A 60 -8.36 11.74 -7.81
CA PRO A 60 -9.28 12.52 -6.97
C PRO A 60 -9.05 12.32 -5.48
N ILE A 61 -8.76 11.08 -5.10
CA ILE A 61 -8.49 10.69 -3.71
C ILE A 61 -7.18 11.34 -3.23
N GLY A 62 -6.12 11.25 -4.04
CA GLY A 62 -4.82 11.83 -3.69
C GLY A 62 -4.81 13.36 -3.65
N ILE A 63 -5.43 14.04 -4.61
CA ILE A 63 -5.55 15.52 -4.57
C ILE A 63 -6.33 15.95 -3.32
N SER A 64 -7.42 15.29 -3.01
CA SER A 64 -8.19 15.63 -1.82
C SER A 64 -7.46 15.34 -0.50
N LEU A 65 -6.52 14.35 -0.46
CA LEU A 65 -5.59 14.16 0.66
C LEU A 65 -4.65 15.37 0.81
N ILE A 66 -4.05 15.82 -0.28
CA ILE A 66 -3.17 17.00 -0.27
C ILE A 66 -3.91 18.23 0.25
N GLN A 67 -5.14 18.45 -0.23
CA GLN A 67 -5.99 19.55 0.26
C GLN A 67 -6.32 19.42 1.74
N GLU A 68 -6.51 18.19 2.25
CA GLU A 68 -6.74 17.92 3.66
C GLU A 68 -5.50 18.23 4.50
N LEU A 69 -4.30 17.82 4.08
CA LEU A 69 -3.03 18.19 4.72
C LEU A 69 -2.91 19.73 4.84
N ARG A 70 -3.19 20.47 3.78
CA ARG A 70 -3.14 21.95 3.81
C ARG A 70 -4.16 22.56 4.77
N ARG A 71 -5.34 21.97 4.88
CA ARG A 71 -6.36 22.41 5.86
C ARG A 71 -5.99 22.12 7.31
N LEU A 72 -5.22 21.06 7.54
CA LEU A 72 -4.66 20.75 8.86
C LEU A 72 -3.50 21.68 9.25
N GLY A 73 -3.13 22.60 8.35
CA GLY A 73 -2.05 23.58 8.58
C GLY A 73 -0.67 23.10 8.12
N ASN A 74 -0.60 21.93 7.51
CA ASN A 74 0.66 21.41 7.00
C ASN A 74 1.03 22.03 5.66
N HIS A 75 2.29 22.47 5.52
CA HIS A 75 2.84 23.08 4.30
C HIS A 75 4.12 22.39 3.83
N ASP A 76 4.46 21.23 4.36
CA ASP A 76 5.62 20.46 3.95
C ASP A 76 5.49 19.96 2.50
N LEU A 77 6.62 19.65 1.89
CA LEU A 77 6.68 19.08 0.55
C LEU A 77 5.92 17.75 0.48
N VAL A 78 5.09 17.59 -0.53
CA VAL A 78 4.46 16.32 -0.90
C VAL A 78 5.09 15.81 -2.18
N GLN A 79 5.76 14.67 -2.13
CA GLN A 79 6.24 13.95 -3.29
C GLN A 79 5.20 12.93 -3.75
N VAL A 80 4.66 13.12 -4.95
CA VAL A 80 3.75 12.18 -5.59
C VAL A 80 4.54 11.23 -6.48
N TYR A 81 4.56 9.95 -6.10
CA TYR A 81 5.30 8.92 -6.82
C TYR A 81 4.41 8.11 -7.75
N HIS A 82 4.88 7.87 -8.98
CA HIS A 82 4.27 6.95 -9.93
C HIS A 82 5.33 6.27 -10.82
N CYS A 83 4.95 5.22 -11.52
CA CYS A 83 5.86 4.46 -12.40
C CYS A 83 5.44 4.57 -13.87
N LEU A 84 6.38 4.98 -14.74
CA LEU A 84 6.25 4.88 -16.20
C LEU A 84 4.93 5.45 -16.73
N GLY A 85 4.62 6.68 -16.37
CA GLY A 85 3.47 7.41 -16.90
C GLY A 85 2.10 6.89 -16.40
N GLU A 86 2.02 6.33 -15.20
CA GLU A 86 0.73 5.99 -14.57
C GLU A 86 -0.14 7.22 -14.29
N LEU A 87 0.47 8.42 -14.28
CA LEU A 87 -0.23 9.70 -14.29
C LEU A 87 -0.23 10.30 -15.70
N SER A 88 -1.41 10.57 -16.22
CA SER A 88 -1.62 11.22 -17.52
C SER A 88 -1.22 12.72 -17.47
N ALA A 89 -1.03 13.32 -18.64
CA ALA A 89 -0.78 14.75 -18.73
C ALA A 89 -1.91 15.59 -18.11
N LEU A 90 -3.14 15.13 -18.13
CA LEU A 90 -4.26 15.76 -17.42
C LEU A 90 -4.04 15.70 -15.92
N SER A 91 -3.73 14.53 -15.39
CA SER A 91 -3.49 14.33 -13.95
C SER A 91 -2.35 15.20 -13.43
N LEU A 92 -1.25 15.30 -14.19
CA LEU A 92 -0.12 16.17 -13.86
C LEU A 92 -0.55 17.65 -13.78
N ARG A 93 -1.34 18.13 -14.76
CA ARG A 93 -1.86 19.51 -14.72
C ARG A 93 -2.76 19.76 -13.52
N LEU A 94 -3.63 18.79 -13.20
CA LEU A 94 -4.55 18.92 -12.05
C LEU A 94 -3.79 18.93 -10.72
N LEU A 95 -2.77 18.11 -10.56
CA LEU A 95 -1.90 18.11 -9.37
C LEU A 95 -1.20 19.46 -9.19
N HIS A 96 -0.53 19.97 -10.22
CA HIS A 96 0.15 21.27 -10.15
C HIS A 96 -0.81 22.45 -9.94
N ARG A 97 -2.04 22.35 -10.45
CA ARG A 97 -3.09 23.36 -10.20
C ARG A 97 -3.61 23.28 -8.75
N ALA A 98 -3.68 22.09 -8.20
CA ALA A 98 -4.20 21.89 -6.84
C ALA A 98 -3.22 22.40 -5.77
N ASP A 99 -1.92 22.21 -5.96
CA ASP A 99 -0.92 22.62 -4.98
C ASP A 99 0.45 22.86 -5.63
N SER A 100 1.07 24.00 -5.32
CA SER A 100 2.39 24.39 -5.83
C SER A 100 3.57 23.74 -5.08
N TYR A 101 3.32 23.15 -3.92
CA TYR A 101 4.33 22.43 -3.11
C TYR A 101 4.26 20.91 -3.30
N VAL A 102 3.78 20.49 -4.48
CA VAL A 102 3.80 19.09 -4.91
C VAL A 102 4.92 18.88 -5.91
N GLU A 103 5.79 17.94 -5.62
CA GLU A 103 6.79 17.41 -6.56
C GLU A 103 6.29 16.07 -7.10
N VAL A 104 6.18 15.95 -8.42
CA VAL A 104 5.80 14.68 -9.04
C VAL A 104 7.05 13.93 -9.49
N VAL A 105 7.20 12.69 -9.03
CA VAL A 105 8.35 11.82 -9.32
C VAL A 105 7.90 10.65 -10.17
N ASP A 106 8.27 10.66 -11.45
CA ASP A 106 8.06 9.53 -12.36
C ASP A 106 9.28 8.59 -12.35
N LEU A 107 9.08 7.36 -11.96
CA LEU A 107 10.10 6.34 -11.96
C LEU A 107 10.16 5.70 -13.36
N THR A 108 11.05 6.21 -14.22
CA THR A 108 11.06 5.97 -15.67
C THR A 108 11.90 4.79 -16.14
N TRP A 109 12.73 4.16 -15.31
CA TRP A 109 13.52 3.01 -15.76
C TRP A 109 12.64 1.77 -16.01
N HIS A 110 13.04 0.95 -16.98
CA HIS A 110 12.19 -0.14 -17.50
C HIS A 110 11.68 -1.11 -16.42
N GLU A 111 12.49 -1.43 -15.43
CA GLU A 111 12.15 -2.36 -14.34
C GLU A 111 11.18 -1.76 -13.34
N ALA A 112 10.99 -0.43 -13.32
CA ALA A 112 10.07 0.24 -12.38
C ALA A 112 8.63 -0.28 -12.48
N LYS A 113 8.21 -0.77 -13.65
CA LYS A 113 6.89 -1.40 -13.83
C LYS A 113 6.63 -2.58 -12.90
N ARG A 114 7.68 -3.25 -12.38
CA ARG A 114 7.57 -4.37 -11.43
C ARG A 114 7.13 -3.91 -10.05
N PHE A 115 7.21 -2.61 -9.77
CA PHE A 115 6.88 -1.99 -8.49
C PHE A 115 5.53 -1.28 -8.51
N ARG A 116 4.81 -1.29 -9.63
CA ARG A 116 3.45 -0.76 -9.70
C ARG A 116 2.55 -1.39 -8.63
N ASN A 117 1.47 -0.74 -8.31
CA ASN A 117 0.58 -1.05 -7.20
C ASN A 117 1.28 -0.86 -5.83
N PHE A 118 1.22 -1.84 -4.94
CA PHE A 118 1.69 -1.71 -3.56
C PHE A 118 3.19 -1.46 -3.43
N PHE A 119 4.02 -2.09 -4.26
CA PHE A 119 5.49 -2.03 -4.11
C PHE A 119 6.12 -0.68 -4.50
N ILE A 120 5.35 0.23 -5.07
CA ILE A 120 5.82 1.61 -5.30
C ILE A 120 6.10 2.33 -3.96
N LYS A 121 5.39 2.00 -2.88
CA LYS A 121 5.56 2.62 -1.57
C LYS A 121 6.97 2.40 -0.99
N PRO A 122 7.44 1.15 -0.77
CA PRO A 122 8.80 0.94 -0.29
C PRO A 122 9.87 1.39 -1.31
N LEU A 123 9.59 1.31 -2.61
CA LEU A 123 10.48 1.84 -3.62
C LEU A 123 10.64 3.36 -3.49
N ALA A 124 9.54 4.10 -3.34
CA ALA A 124 9.56 5.55 -3.17
C ALA A 124 10.32 5.96 -1.91
N LEU A 125 10.15 5.22 -0.81
CA LEU A 125 10.88 5.46 0.44
C LEU A 125 12.39 5.29 0.24
N VAL A 126 12.85 4.27 -0.46
CA VAL A 126 14.29 4.10 -0.76
C VAL A 126 14.79 5.19 -1.70
N HIS A 127 14.00 5.53 -2.74
CA HIS A 127 14.41 6.44 -3.82
C HIS A 127 14.44 7.91 -3.40
N THR A 128 13.52 8.36 -2.53
CA THR A 128 13.39 9.78 -2.17
C THR A 128 14.68 10.37 -1.60
N ARG A 129 14.90 11.67 -1.86
CA ARG A 129 16.00 12.45 -1.28
C ARG A 129 15.63 13.11 0.05
N LEU A 130 14.39 12.95 0.50
CA LEU A 130 13.99 13.39 1.83
C LEU A 130 14.72 12.56 2.89
N ASP A 131 15.11 13.24 3.95
CA ASP A 131 15.76 12.64 5.12
C ASP A 131 14.73 12.03 6.06
N GLU A 132 13.73 12.81 6.44
CA GLU A 132 12.64 12.43 7.32
C GLU A 132 11.35 12.39 6.50
N VAL A 133 10.72 11.24 6.50
CA VAL A 133 9.61 10.90 5.59
C VAL A 133 8.41 10.40 6.37
N ILE A 134 7.23 10.92 6.03
CA ILE A 134 5.97 10.25 6.30
C ILE A 134 5.38 9.78 4.96
N LEU A 135 5.30 8.47 4.79
CA LEU A 135 4.60 7.87 3.68
C LEU A 135 3.13 7.73 4.07
N LEU A 136 2.22 8.15 3.18
CA LEU A 136 0.77 8.10 3.36
C LEU A 136 0.13 7.33 2.21
N ASP A 137 -0.89 6.53 2.52
CA ASP A 137 -1.81 6.04 1.50
C ASP A 137 -2.71 7.19 1.02
N ALA A 138 -2.98 7.22 -0.28
CA ALA A 138 -3.80 8.30 -0.85
C ALA A 138 -5.23 8.34 -0.28
N ASP A 139 -5.73 7.22 0.21
CA ASP A 139 -7.05 7.03 0.79
C ASP A 139 -7.09 7.16 2.32
N ASP A 140 -6.02 7.63 2.94
CA ASP A 140 -6.05 8.05 4.35
C ASP A 140 -6.93 9.28 4.53
N ILE A 141 -7.79 9.25 5.53
CA ILE A 141 -8.63 10.36 5.98
C ILE A 141 -8.06 10.85 7.30
N LEU A 142 -7.49 12.02 7.31
CA LEU A 142 -6.71 12.54 8.43
C LEU A 142 -7.57 13.37 9.40
N PHE A 143 -7.36 13.23 10.71
CA PHE A 143 -8.01 14.03 11.75
C PHE A 143 -7.02 14.93 12.49
N VAL A 144 -5.73 14.65 12.36
CA VAL A 144 -4.61 15.38 12.95
C VAL A 144 -3.56 15.56 11.86
N ASP A 145 -2.80 16.66 11.91
CA ASP A 145 -1.64 16.83 11.03
C ASP A 145 -0.63 15.70 11.29
N PRO A 146 -0.38 14.82 10.31
CA PRO A 146 0.55 13.71 10.51
C PRO A 146 1.99 14.16 10.75
N ALA A 147 2.38 15.40 10.44
CA ALA A 147 3.69 15.94 10.76
C ALA A 147 3.97 15.91 12.29
N THR A 148 2.94 15.94 13.11
CA THR A 148 3.08 15.81 14.58
C THR A 148 3.64 14.44 15.00
N LEU A 149 3.65 13.44 14.11
CA LEU A 149 4.30 12.15 14.35
C LEU A 149 5.82 12.25 14.45
N TRP A 150 6.43 13.26 13.83
CA TRP A 150 7.88 13.50 14.01
C TRP A 150 8.24 13.95 15.42
N ASP A 151 7.29 14.48 16.19
CA ASP A 151 7.49 14.97 17.55
C ASP A 151 7.20 13.92 18.64
N VAL A 152 6.83 12.69 18.22
CA VAL A 152 6.55 11.59 19.18
C VAL A 152 7.84 11.03 19.76
N ASP A 153 7.88 10.85 21.08
CA ASP A 153 9.06 10.32 21.79
C ASP A 153 9.58 9.00 21.20
N ALA A 154 8.68 8.10 20.81
CA ALA A 154 9.04 6.83 20.21
C ALA A 154 9.79 7.01 18.87
N PHE A 155 9.37 7.97 18.04
CA PHE A 155 10.08 8.32 16.82
C PHE A 155 11.43 8.98 17.11
N HIS A 156 11.50 9.89 18.05
CA HIS A 156 12.77 10.49 18.47
C HIS A 156 13.77 9.44 18.94
N ALA A 157 13.31 8.46 19.72
CA ALA A 157 14.17 7.40 20.26
C ALA A 157 14.70 6.47 19.15
N THR A 158 13.85 6.07 18.21
CA THR A 158 14.18 5.02 17.24
C THR A 158 14.44 5.52 15.81
N GLY A 159 13.86 6.63 15.40
CA GLY A 159 13.89 7.15 14.03
C GLY A 159 12.99 6.39 13.05
N ALA A 160 12.20 5.43 13.54
CA ALA A 160 11.21 4.71 12.74
C ALA A 160 10.00 4.33 13.58
N MET A 161 8.82 4.61 13.07
CA MET A 161 7.57 4.26 13.73
C MET A 161 6.56 3.67 12.75
N PHE A 162 5.94 2.58 13.18
CA PHE A 162 4.99 1.79 12.42
C PHE A 162 3.67 1.64 13.17
N PHE A 163 2.63 1.26 12.44
CA PHE A 163 1.30 0.99 12.98
C PHE A 163 0.97 -0.48 12.82
N TYR A 164 0.23 -1.03 13.77
CA TYR A 164 -0.20 -2.43 13.71
C TYR A 164 -1.35 -2.62 12.74
N ASP A 165 -1.32 -3.72 11.99
CA ASP A 165 -2.51 -4.20 11.28
C ASP A 165 -3.47 -4.94 12.25
N ARG A 166 -4.63 -5.27 11.75
CA ARG A 166 -5.63 -6.10 12.44
C ARG A 166 -5.09 -7.48 12.76
N GLU A 167 -5.55 -8.07 13.84
CA GLU A 167 -5.19 -9.42 14.26
C GLU A 167 -5.92 -10.47 13.41
N ILE A 168 -5.34 -10.81 12.25
CA ILE A 168 -5.89 -11.78 11.30
C ILE A 168 -5.37 -13.17 11.62
N VAL A 169 -6.27 -14.06 12.02
CA VAL A 169 -5.91 -15.43 12.49
C VAL A 169 -5.86 -16.48 11.38
N GLU A 170 -6.03 -16.08 10.13
CA GLU A 170 -5.91 -17.00 8.99
C GLU A 170 -4.49 -17.57 8.85
N ASN A 171 -4.39 -18.80 8.36
CA ASN A 171 -3.11 -19.45 8.12
C ASN A 171 -2.50 -18.99 6.79
N THR A 172 -2.14 -17.72 6.73
CA THR A 172 -1.59 -17.03 5.54
C THR A 172 -0.41 -16.14 5.93
N PHE A 173 0.33 -15.66 4.96
CA PHE A 173 1.42 -14.68 5.10
C PHE A 173 2.42 -15.03 6.22
N LEU A 174 2.65 -14.15 7.19
CA LEU A 174 3.62 -14.39 8.27
C LEU A 174 3.27 -15.60 9.14
N ARG A 175 1.99 -15.97 9.23
CA ARG A 175 1.50 -17.08 10.04
C ARG A 175 1.49 -18.42 9.30
N LEU A 176 1.69 -18.45 7.99
CA LEU A 176 1.66 -19.70 7.21
C LEU A 176 2.71 -20.69 7.77
N LYS A 177 2.25 -21.89 8.13
CA LYS A 177 3.07 -22.90 8.76
C LYS A 177 3.78 -23.80 7.76
N TYR A 178 5.01 -24.12 8.08
CA TYR A 178 5.85 -25.06 7.35
C TYR A 178 6.38 -26.13 8.30
N SER A 179 6.50 -27.34 7.80
CA SER A 179 7.21 -28.41 8.48
C SER A 179 8.47 -28.74 7.70
N TYR A 180 9.60 -28.82 8.37
CA TYR A 180 10.83 -29.31 7.78
C TYR A 180 11.51 -30.35 8.70
N VAL A 181 12.28 -31.21 8.08
CA VAL A 181 13.10 -32.19 8.84
C VAL A 181 14.44 -31.54 9.14
N ASP A 182 14.78 -31.40 10.42
CA ASP A 182 16.12 -30.96 10.82
C ASP A 182 17.15 -31.98 10.31
N PRO A 183 18.09 -31.51 9.45
CA PRO A 183 19.05 -32.44 8.83
C PRO A 183 20.06 -33.03 9.80
N LEU A 184 20.23 -32.44 10.99
CA LEU A 184 21.16 -32.93 12.03
C LEU A 184 20.50 -33.87 13.03
N LEU A 185 19.27 -33.56 13.41
CA LEU A 185 18.56 -34.26 14.48
C LEU A 185 17.50 -35.22 13.97
N GLY A 186 17.13 -35.18 12.70
CA GLY A 186 16.06 -35.97 12.10
C GLY A 186 14.66 -35.68 12.64
N HIS A 187 14.51 -34.62 13.45
CA HIS A 187 13.22 -34.25 13.99
C HIS A 187 12.43 -33.36 13.00
N VAL A 188 11.11 -33.52 12.97
CA VAL A 188 10.21 -32.62 12.28
C VAL A 188 10.05 -31.36 13.13
N THR A 189 10.45 -30.24 12.57
CA THR A 189 10.28 -28.91 13.20
C THR A 189 9.19 -28.16 12.46
N GLU A 190 8.28 -27.58 13.21
CA GLU A 190 7.28 -26.67 12.67
C GLU A 190 7.71 -25.21 12.89
N GLU A 191 7.66 -24.40 11.86
CA GLU A 191 7.89 -22.97 11.91
C GLU A 191 6.86 -22.23 11.08
N ASN A 192 6.59 -20.98 11.41
CA ASN A 192 5.80 -20.12 10.54
C ASN A 192 6.70 -19.34 9.55
N THR A 193 6.08 -18.63 8.61
CA THR A 193 6.81 -17.86 7.58
C THR A 193 7.78 -16.86 8.20
N LEU A 194 7.41 -16.15 9.27
CA LEU A 194 8.28 -15.16 9.91
C LEU A 194 9.52 -15.81 10.53
N GLN A 195 9.35 -16.95 11.21
CA GLN A 195 10.46 -17.73 11.79
C GLN A 195 11.39 -18.28 10.69
N GLN A 196 10.78 -18.78 9.60
CA GLN A 196 11.52 -19.25 8.43
C GLN A 196 12.32 -18.12 7.76
N LEU A 197 11.70 -16.94 7.61
CA LEU A 197 12.35 -15.76 7.05
C LEU A 197 13.59 -15.40 7.85
N PHE A 198 13.49 -15.35 9.18
CA PHE A 198 14.62 -15.13 10.07
C PHE A 198 15.73 -16.17 9.92
N ARG A 199 15.34 -17.43 9.82
CA ARG A 199 16.31 -18.53 9.67
C ARG A 199 17.08 -18.45 8.37
N LEU A 200 16.43 -18.08 7.26
CA LEU A 200 16.99 -18.10 5.92
C LEU A 200 17.61 -16.79 5.48
N PHE A 201 17.35 -15.68 6.18
CA PHE A 201 17.84 -14.36 5.77
C PHE A 201 19.37 -14.30 5.73
N GLU A 202 19.90 -13.65 4.68
CA GLU A 202 21.32 -13.56 4.33
C GLU A 202 22.00 -12.40 5.06
N PHE A 203 22.05 -12.42 6.41
CA PHE A 203 22.64 -11.35 7.24
C PHE A 203 24.04 -10.92 6.80
N HIS A 204 24.88 -11.89 6.43
CA HIS A 204 26.26 -11.64 5.98
C HIS A 204 26.35 -10.73 4.75
N ARG A 205 25.32 -10.72 3.89
CA ARG A 205 25.25 -9.85 2.70
C ARG A 205 25.26 -8.37 3.06
N PHE A 206 24.78 -8.04 4.26
CA PHE A 206 24.71 -6.67 4.80
C PHE A 206 25.81 -6.39 5.84
N GLY A 207 26.83 -7.24 5.91
CA GLY A 207 27.91 -7.12 6.90
C GLY A 207 27.44 -7.35 8.33
N LEU A 208 26.35 -8.10 8.52
CA LEU A 208 25.76 -8.41 9.82
C LEU A 208 26.06 -9.85 10.23
N ALA A 209 26.33 -10.04 11.51
CA ALA A 209 26.27 -11.36 12.13
C ALA A 209 24.79 -11.75 12.30
N LYS A 210 24.48 -13.03 12.03
CA LYS A 210 23.14 -13.55 12.31
C LYS A 210 22.90 -13.52 13.82
N PRO A 211 21.86 -12.84 14.32
CA PRO A 211 21.56 -12.83 15.74
C PRO A 211 21.11 -14.21 16.21
N ALA A 212 21.38 -14.53 17.47
CA ALA A 212 20.93 -15.80 18.06
C ALA A 212 19.40 -15.93 18.11
N ALA A 213 18.72 -14.79 18.23
CA ALA A 213 17.26 -14.67 18.21
C ALA A 213 16.86 -13.31 17.60
N PRO A 214 15.61 -13.17 17.11
CA PRO A 214 15.05 -11.88 16.76
C PRO A 214 15.04 -10.89 17.91
N SER A 215 14.73 -9.61 17.65
CA SER A 215 14.54 -8.63 18.70
C SER A 215 13.46 -9.04 19.71
N VAL A 216 13.47 -8.45 20.90
CA VAL A 216 12.41 -8.69 21.91
C VAL A 216 11.03 -8.36 21.35
N HIS A 217 10.94 -7.27 20.58
CA HIS A 217 9.69 -6.89 19.92
C HIS A 217 9.20 -7.98 18.97
N ALA A 218 10.07 -8.45 18.06
CA ALA A 218 9.69 -9.47 17.10
C ALA A 218 9.31 -10.79 17.78
N GLN A 219 10.05 -11.22 18.81
CA GLN A 219 9.75 -12.44 19.58
C GLN A 219 8.38 -12.38 20.27
N SER A 220 7.98 -11.20 20.76
CA SER A 220 6.69 -10.98 21.43
C SER A 220 5.55 -10.69 20.46
N SER A 221 5.84 -10.48 19.17
CA SER A 221 4.84 -10.15 18.17
C SER A 221 3.83 -11.28 17.96
N LEU A 222 2.59 -10.91 17.62
CA LEU A 222 1.54 -11.91 17.33
C LEU A 222 1.86 -12.74 16.09
N ALA A 223 2.60 -12.18 15.14
CA ALA A 223 3.05 -12.91 13.96
C ALA A 223 4.09 -13.99 14.34
N PHE A 224 5.09 -13.67 15.15
CA PHE A 224 6.11 -14.64 15.55
C PHE A 224 5.56 -15.75 16.44
N THR A 225 4.62 -15.40 17.32
CA THR A 225 3.93 -16.36 18.21
C THR A 225 2.78 -17.11 17.51
N ASN A 226 2.67 -16.97 16.19
CA ASN A 226 1.70 -17.68 15.35
C ASN A 226 0.23 -17.34 15.69
N GLN A 227 -0.05 -16.11 16.06
CA GLN A 227 -1.37 -15.63 16.46
C GLN A 227 -1.97 -14.62 15.47
N SER A 228 -1.17 -14.01 14.59
CA SER A 228 -1.62 -13.12 13.52
C SER A 228 -0.87 -13.37 12.21
N ALA A 229 -1.57 -13.23 11.09
CA ALA A 229 -0.98 -13.29 9.75
C ALA A 229 -0.24 -12.02 9.36
N HIS A 230 -0.55 -10.91 10.02
CA HIS A 230 0.03 -9.59 9.78
C HIS A 230 0.51 -8.93 11.06
N GLU A 231 1.56 -8.12 10.92
CA GLU A 231 2.06 -7.28 12.00
C GLU A 231 1.82 -5.80 11.68
N GLN A 232 2.22 -5.35 10.50
CA GLN A 232 2.19 -3.94 10.12
C GLN A 232 1.04 -3.59 9.19
N ASP A 233 0.36 -2.47 9.48
CA ASP A 233 -0.37 -1.66 8.52
C ASP A 233 0.56 -0.59 7.94
N SER A 234 0.58 -0.43 6.62
CA SER A 234 1.46 0.50 5.91
C SER A 234 0.73 1.73 5.37
N SER A 235 -0.46 2.04 5.87
CA SER A 235 -1.16 3.29 5.50
C SER A 235 -0.34 4.51 5.90
N ILE A 236 0.27 4.49 7.09
CA ILE A 236 1.26 5.49 7.52
C ILE A 236 2.57 4.80 7.91
N VAL A 237 3.69 5.30 7.36
CA VAL A 237 5.05 4.86 7.71
C VAL A 237 5.91 6.08 7.98
N VAL A 238 6.53 6.18 9.16
CA VAL A 238 7.34 7.33 9.59
C VAL A 238 8.79 6.92 9.75
N VAL A 239 9.72 7.56 9.02
CA VAL A 239 11.13 7.14 8.94
C VAL A 239 12.07 8.34 8.88
N ASP A 240 13.13 8.33 9.68
CA ASP A 240 14.36 9.13 9.49
C ASP A 240 15.42 8.27 8.79
N LYS A 241 15.56 8.45 7.48
CA LYS A 241 16.46 7.64 6.65
C LYS A 241 17.94 7.82 7.00
N ARG A 242 18.34 9.02 7.50
CA ARG A 242 19.75 9.33 7.85
C ARG A 242 20.27 8.43 8.96
N ARG A 243 19.38 7.91 9.79
CA ARG A 243 19.71 7.03 10.91
C ARG A 243 19.75 5.55 10.51
N HIS A 244 19.29 5.21 9.30
CA HIS A 244 18.89 3.84 8.95
C HIS A 244 19.30 3.39 7.54
N ASP A 245 20.48 3.79 7.06
CA ASP A 245 20.98 3.41 5.72
C ASP A 245 20.88 1.89 5.50
N ARG A 246 21.28 1.10 6.50
CA ARG A 246 21.24 -0.36 6.41
C ARG A 246 19.82 -0.90 6.30
N ALA A 247 18.84 -0.30 6.98
CA ALA A 247 17.45 -0.70 6.84
C ALA A 247 16.93 -0.38 5.43
N MET A 248 17.39 0.70 4.81
CA MET A 248 17.06 1.01 3.42
C MET A 248 17.68 0.00 2.44
N ASP A 249 18.91 -0.44 2.68
CA ASP A 249 19.55 -1.49 1.87
C ASP A 249 18.79 -2.82 1.98
N VAL A 250 18.39 -3.19 3.20
CA VAL A 250 17.58 -4.41 3.42
C VAL A 250 16.20 -4.25 2.79
N LEU A 251 15.55 -3.09 2.91
CA LEU A 251 14.26 -2.82 2.27
C LEU A 251 14.36 -2.97 0.75
N TRP A 252 15.41 -2.40 0.16
CA TRP A 252 15.68 -2.56 -1.26
C TRP A 252 15.82 -4.04 -1.66
N PHE A 253 16.60 -4.80 -0.90
CA PHE A 253 16.78 -6.24 -1.13
C PHE A 253 15.48 -7.02 -1.00
N LEU A 254 14.66 -6.73 0.02
CA LEU A 254 13.37 -7.40 0.20
C LEU A 254 12.46 -7.22 -1.00
N ILE A 255 12.38 -6.02 -1.57
CA ILE A 255 11.46 -5.70 -2.68
C ILE A 255 12.02 -6.00 -4.07
N THR A 256 13.33 -6.16 -4.23
CA THR A 256 13.96 -6.41 -5.55
C THR A 256 14.38 -7.85 -5.76
N ASP A 257 14.72 -8.57 -4.70
CA ASP A 257 15.27 -9.91 -4.77
C ASP A 257 14.45 -10.90 -3.93
N TRP A 258 14.36 -10.68 -2.62
CA TRP A 258 13.81 -11.64 -1.67
C TRP A 258 12.37 -12.04 -1.96
N ARG A 259 11.49 -11.10 -2.27
CA ARG A 259 10.07 -11.35 -2.58
C ARG A 259 9.84 -12.31 -3.76
N PHE A 260 10.83 -12.47 -4.64
CA PHE A 260 10.74 -13.38 -5.78
C PHE A 260 11.27 -14.79 -5.47
N ARG A 261 12.07 -14.91 -4.42
CA ARG A 261 12.71 -16.17 -4.01
C ARG A 261 12.03 -16.81 -2.80
N PHE A 262 11.30 -16.02 -2.03
CA PHE A 262 10.67 -16.45 -0.79
C PHE A 262 9.14 -16.51 -0.96
N PRO A 263 8.42 -17.44 -0.27
CA PRO A 263 6.97 -17.46 -0.27
C PRO A 263 6.35 -16.13 0.11
N MET A 264 5.15 -15.85 -0.36
CA MET A 264 4.44 -14.60 -0.09
C MET A 264 4.19 -14.45 1.41
N TYR A 265 5.00 -13.61 2.07
CA TYR A 265 4.95 -13.33 3.50
C TYR A 265 4.17 -12.07 3.85
N SER A 266 3.74 -11.31 2.86
CA SER A 266 3.08 -10.02 3.02
C SER A 266 1.92 -9.88 2.04
N TRP A 267 0.84 -9.26 2.48
CA TRP A 267 -0.16 -8.73 1.55
C TRP A 267 0.35 -7.40 0.97
N GLY A 268 0.93 -7.46 -0.23
CA GLY A 268 1.54 -6.29 -0.83
C GLY A 268 2.84 -5.88 -0.13
N ASP A 269 2.94 -4.59 0.19
CA ASP A 269 4.16 -3.96 0.70
C ASP A 269 4.32 -3.98 2.22
N LYS A 270 3.23 -4.13 2.98
CA LYS A 270 3.16 -3.72 4.39
C LYS A 270 4.24 -4.34 5.30
N GLU A 271 4.52 -5.61 5.22
CA GLU A 271 5.48 -6.25 6.12
C GLU A 271 6.94 -5.89 5.78
N ASN A 272 7.22 -5.37 4.57
CA ASN A 272 8.60 -5.08 4.16
C ASN A 272 9.25 -3.97 4.97
N PHE A 273 8.48 -2.98 5.46
CA PHE A 273 9.05 -1.84 6.17
C PHE A 273 9.63 -2.28 7.53
N TRP A 274 8.80 -2.80 8.43
CA TRP A 274 9.30 -3.19 9.76
C TRP A 274 10.30 -4.36 9.69
N LEU A 275 10.11 -5.30 8.75
CA LEU A 275 11.05 -6.40 8.53
C LEU A 275 12.43 -5.90 8.08
N ALA A 276 12.48 -4.83 7.28
CA ALA A 276 13.77 -4.24 6.89
C ALA A 276 14.54 -3.73 8.12
N TYR A 277 13.86 -3.13 9.09
CA TYR A 277 14.47 -2.68 10.35
C TYR A 277 14.86 -3.84 11.24
N GLU A 278 13.98 -4.80 11.42
CA GLU A 278 14.24 -5.98 12.22
C GLU A 278 15.44 -6.77 11.68
N LEU A 279 15.46 -7.08 10.39
CA LEU A 279 16.51 -7.85 9.74
C LEU A 279 17.84 -7.10 9.62
N SER A 280 17.81 -5.76 9.53
CA SER A 280 19.01 -4.92 9.58
C SER A 280 19.51 -4.67 10.98
N GLN A 281 18.83 -5.16 12.03
CA GLN A 281 19.12 -4.88 13.44
C GLN A 281 19.09 -3.38 13.76
N SER A 282 18.26 -2.61 13.03
CA SER A 282 18.07 -1.19 13.25
C SER A 282 16.92 -0.96 14.24
N PRO A 283 17.02 0.07 15.11
CA PRO A 283 15.95 0.36 16.05
C PRO A 283 14.68 0.84 15.34
N TYR A 284 13.53 0.43 15.84
CA TYR A 284 12.20 0.86 15.39
C TYR A 284 11.19 0.78 16.54
N SER A 285 10.05 1.40 16.36
CA SER A 285 8.92 1.33 17.30
C SER A 285 7.63 1.08 16.56
N PHE A 286 6.67 0.51 17.27
CA PHE A 286 5.26 0.50 16.85
C PHE A 286 4.45 1.47 17.71
N SER A 287 3.32 1.94 17.16
CA SER A 287 2.31 2.64 17.95
C SER A 287 1.95 1.81 19.19
N PRO A 288 1.70 2.43 20.34
CA PRO A 288 1.24 1.70 21.53
C PRO A 288 -0.17 1.10 21.33
N TYR A 289 -0.90 1.58 20.34
CA TYR A 289 -2.26 1.14 20.06
C TYR A 289 -2.31 0.20 18.87
N ALA A 290 -3.13 -0.85 19.00
CA ALA A 290 -3.50 -1.73 17.90
C ALA A 290 -4.40 -1.00 16.90
N ALA A 291 -4.53 -1.59 15.70
CA ALA A 291 -5.55 -1.16 14.73
C ALA A 291 -6.94 -1.17 15.37
N THR A 292 -7.75 -0.19 15.01
CA THR A 292 -9.15 -0.10 15.41
C THR A 292 -10.06 -0.08 14.18
N ALA A 293 -11.37 -0.02 14.38
CA ALA A 293 -12.37 0.09 13.32
C ALA A 293 -13.18 1.37 13.49
N ALA A 294 -13.38 2.11 12.39
CA ALA A 294 -14.31 3.21 12.30
C ALA A 294 -15.48 2.83 11.38
N GLY A 295 -16.70 2.90 11.88
CA GLY A 295 -17.87 2.43 11.14
C GLY A 295 -19.18 2.63 11.91
N ASN A 296 -20.05 1.64 11.76
CA ASN A 296 -21.34 1.64 12.44
C ASN A 296 -21.39 0.53 13.49
N VAL A 297 -22.14 0.78 14.53
CA VAL A 297 -22.42 -0.20 15.58
C VAL A 297 -23.28 -1.31 15.01
N GLN A 298 -23.00 -2.54 15.40
CA GLN A 298 -23.81 -3.67 14.95
C GLN A 298 -25.18 -3.68 15.65
N PRO A 299 -26.30 -3.87 14.94
CA PRO A 299 -27.64 -3.80 15.52
C PRO A 299 -27.88 -4.78 16.66
N HIS A 300 -27.21 -5.94 16.64
CA HIS A 300 -27.38 -7.01 17.61
C HIS A 300 -26.26 -7.11 18.64
N ASP A 301 -25.21 -6.27 18.49
CA ASP A 301 -24.08 -6.19 19.42
C ASP A 301 -23.59 -4.74 19.52
N PRO A 302 -24.13 -3.97 20.49
CA PRO A 302 -23.80 -2.56 20.66
C PRO A 302 -22.36 -2.32 21.13
N THR A 303 -21.58 -3.36 21.37
CA THR A 303 -20.17 -3.30 21.76
C THR A 303 -19.21 -3.59 20.59
N THR A 304 -19.75 -3.88 19.41
CA THR A 304 -19.01 -4.20 18.19
C THR A 304 -19.13 -3.08 17.16
N VAL A 305 -17.99 -2.64 16.62
CA VAL A 305 -17.89 -1.72 15.47
C VAL A 305 -17.35 -2.48 14.28
N CYS A 306 -18.05 -2.36 13.14
CA CYS A 306 -17.57 -2.86 11.85
C CYS A 306 -17.39 -1.70 10.88
N GLY A 307 -16.26 -1.66 10.18
CA GLY A 307 -15.95 -0.62 9.20
C GLY A 307 -14.48 -0.59 8.82
N GLU A 308 -14.02 0.56 8.35
CA GLU A 308 -12.67 0.75 7.87
C GLU A 308 -11.63 0.72 8.99
N ILE A 309 -10.40 0.32 8.66
CA ILE A 309 -9.28 0.34 9.60
C ILE A 309 -8.97 1.78 10.01
N ALA A 310 -8.71 1.97 11.29
CA ALA A 310 -8.40 3.27 11.84
C ALA A 310 -7.28 3.19 12.89
N HIS A 311 -6.59 4.30 13.11
CA HIS A 311 -5.51 4.40 14.06
C HIS A 311 -5.63 5.64 14.92
N PHE A 312 -5.31 5.48 16.19
CA PHE A 312 -5.18 6.58 17.14
C PHE A 312 -3.77 7.16 17.12
N PHE A 313 -3.67 8.44 17.47
CA PHE A 313 -2.39 9.11 17.62
C PHE A 313 -1.55 8.41 18.70
N PRO A 314 -0.28 8.10 18.47
CA PRO A 314 0.56 7.30 19.36
C PRO A 314 1.06 8.12 20.56
N SER A 315 0.15 8.55 21.41
CA SER A 315 0.48 9.25 22.65
C SER A 315 0.36 8.33 23.86
N SER A 316 1.08 8.62 24.93
CA SER A 316 0.95 7.92 26.20
C SER A 316 -0.32 8.31 26.99
N SER A 317 -1.07 9.28 26.49
CA SER A 317 -2.31 9.74 27.12
C SER A 317 -3.47 8.76 26.86
N PRO A 318 -4.24 8.37 27.88
CA PRO A 318 -5.42 7.54 27.68
C PRO A 318 -6.50 8.25 26.86
N ASN A 319 -6.49 9.58 26.79
CA ASN A 319 -7.39 10.40 25.97
C ASN A 319 -6.77 10.76 24.62
N THR A 320 -6.21 9.77 23.94
CA THR A 320 -5.63 9.99 22.61
C THR A 320 -6.73 10.28 21.57
N THR A 321 -6.35 11.03 20.54
CA THR A 321 -7.25 11.37 19.43
C THR A 321 -7.11 10.39 18.27
N LEU A 322 -8.16 10.24 17.48
CA LEU A 322 -8.14 9.50 16.22
C LEU A 322 -7.17 10.21 15.27
N LEU A 323 -6.19 9.48 14.74
CA LEU A 323 -5.19 10.00 13.80
C LEU A 323 -5.73 9.98 12.38
N HIS A 324 -6.11 8.80 11.91
CA HIS A 324 -6.63 8.61 10.55
C HIS A 324 -7.53 7.37 10.42
N ILE A 325 -8.25 7.32 9.32
CA ILE A 325 -8.97 6.15 8.81
C ILE A 325 -8.40 5.84 7.43
N ASN A 326 -7.99 4.61 7.15
CA ASN A 326 -7.70 4.14 5.79
C ASN A 326 -9.04 3.78 5.14
N GLY A 327 -9.59 4.68 4.31
CA GLY A 327 -11.00 4.74 4.00
C GLY A 327 -11.35 4.71 2.51
N ASN A 328 -10.67 3.92 1.68
CA ASN A 328 -10.97 3.86 0.25
C ASN A 328 -12.46 3.63 -0.05
N ALA A 329 -13.12 2.75 0.69
CA ALA A 329 -14.54 2.46 0.48
C ALA A 329 -15.44 3.66 0.82
N LEU A 330 -14.99 4.56 1.71
CA LEU A 330 -15.75 5.73 2.15
C LEU A 330 -15.65 6.92 1.19
N ILE A 331 -14.54 7.05 0.45
CA ILE A 331 -14.25 8.26 -0.33
C ILE A 331 -14.09 8.03 -1.84
N ASN A 332 -14.04 6.78 -2.29
CA ASN A 332 -13.79 6.47 -3.69
C ASN A 332 -14.99 6.87 -4.58
N PRO A 333 -14.83 7.81 -5.52
CA PRO A 333 -15.92 8.30 -6.37
C PRO A 333 -16.25 7.32 -7.52
N TYR A 334 -15.39 6.35 -7.77
CA TYR A 334 -15.54 5.40 -8.86
C TYR A 334 -16.19 4.10 -8.39
N THR A 335 -16.86 3.40 -9.29
CA THR A 335 -17.37 2.05 -9.01
C THR A 335 -16.29 1.00 -9.18
N LYS A 336 -16.25 -0.01 -8.30
CA LYS A 336 -15.45 -1.21 -8.55
C LYS A 336 -16.09 -1.98 -9.70
N THR A 337 -15.36 -2.25 -10.78
CA THR A 337 -15.75 -3.29 -11.73
C THR A 337 -15.41 -4.64 -11.12
N ASN A 338 -16.24 -5.65 -11.38
CA ASN A 338 -15.97 -7.06 -11.06
C ASN A 338 -14.75 -7.64 -11.82
N ALA A 339 -14.03 -6.86 -12.58
CA ALA A 339 -12.83 -7.26 -13.27
C ALA A 339 -11.62 -7.20 -12.33
N PHE A 340 -10.82 -8.21 -12.37
CA PHE A 340 -9.64 -8.52 -11.57
C PHE A 340 -8.59 -7.39 -11.42
N ASN A 341 -8.71 -6.24 -12.12
CA ASN A 341 -7.62 -5.26 -12.25
C ASN A 341 -8.04 -3.79 -12.37
N GLY A 342 -9.16 -3.35 -11.84
CA GLY A 342 -9.36 -1.93 -11.98
C GLY A 342 -10.65 -1.37 -11.42
N TYR A 343 -10.54 -0.17 -10.93
CA TYR A 343 -11.68 0.70 -10.75
C TYR A 343 -12.25 1.02 -12.14
N ASP A 344 -13.54 0.82 -12.33
CA ASP A 344 -14.25 1.45 -13.45
C ASP A 344 -14.02 2.96 -13.28
N LYS A 345 -13.33 3.55 -14.26
CA LYS A 345 -13.03 4.99 -14.25
C LYS A 345 -14.28 5.85 -14.50
N SER A 346 -15.47 5.26 -14.56
CA SER A 346 -16.70 6.02 -14.69
C SER A 346 -17.05 6.71 -13.37
N PHE A 347 -16.87 8.02 -13.36
CA PHE A 347 -17.36 8.88 -12.30
C PHE A 347 -18.89 8.81 -12.23
N ARG A 348 -19.43 8.63 -11.05
CA ARG A 348 -20.88 8.57 -10.81
C ARG A 348 -21.29 9.54 -9.71
N PRO A 349 -21.79 10.71 -10.06
CA PRO A 349 -22.27 11.70 -9.07
C PRO A 349 -23.28 11.13 -8.08
N SER A 350 -24.16 10.21 -8.52
CA SER A 350 -25.17 9.57 -7.64
C SER A 350 -24.59 8.70 -6.52
N LYS A 351 -23.28 8.34 -6.59
CA LYS A 351 -22.61 7.60 -5.53
C LYS A 351 -22.34 8.49 -4.30
N LEU A 352 -22.32 9.81 -4.47
CA LEU A 352 -22.09 10.75 -3.37
C LEU A 352 -23.13 10.56 -2.23
N ASP A 353 -24.41 10.56 -2.57
CA ASP A 353 -25.47 10.42 -1.57
C ASP A 353 -25.38 9.08 -0.82
N MET A 354 -25.01 8.02 -1.53
CA MET A 354 -24.79 6.69 -0.93
C MET A 354 -23.64 6.74 0.09
N LEU A 355 -22.50 7.34 -0.26
CA LEU A 355 -21.35 7.42 0.64
C LEU A 355 -21.63 8.32 1.85
N LEU A 356 -22.37 9.42 1.66
CA LEU A 356 -22.78 10.29 2.76
C LEU A 356 -23.68 9.56 3.78
N GLN A 357 -24.51 8.60 3.33
CA GLN A 357 -25.31 7.75 4.21
C GLN A 357 -24.47 6.69 4.94
N MET A 358 -23.30 6.34 4.41
CA MET A 358 -22.37 5.35 4.98
C MET A 358 -21.31 5.96 5.90
N VAL A 359 -21.34 7.28 6.12
CA VAL A 359 -20.36 7.96 6.98
C VAL A 359 -20.30 7.31 8.35
N PRO A 360 -19.13 6.87 8.80
CA PRO A 360 -18.93 6.34 10.14
C PRO A 360 -19.41 7.27 11.23
N THR A 361 -20.17 6.73 12.17
CA THR A 361 -20.65 7.47 13.35
C THR A 361 -19.93 7.07 14.63
N HIS A 362 -19.21 5.95 14.60
CA HIS A 362 -18.54 5.38 15.75
C HIS A 362 -17.14 4.87 15.39
N VAL A 363 -16.31 4.75 16.40
CA VAL A 363 -15.00 4.11 16.36
C VAL A 363 -14.85 3.19 17.57
N ALA A 364 -14.18 2.06 17.43
CA ALA A 364 -13.80 1.30 18.61
C ALA A 364 -12.68 2.04 19.35
N PRO A 365 -12.68 2.08 20.70
CA PRO A 365 -11.72 2.87 21.48
C PRO A 365 -10.27 2.39 21.28
N PRO A 366 -9.27 3.23 21.65
CA PRO A 366 -7.89 2.80 21.65
C PRO A 366 -7.70 1.55 22.52
N ARG A 367 -6.92 0.62 22.05
CA ARG A 367 -6.67 -0.66 22.72
C ARG A 367 -5.25 -1.13 22.51
N GLU A 368 -4.76 -1.92 23.44
CA GLU A 368 -3.52 -2.66 23.23
C GLU A 368 -3.73 -3.81 22.25
N ARG A 369 -2.67 -4.21 21.56
CA ARG A 369 -2.69 -5.38 20.71
C ARG A 369 -2.82 -6.65 21.55
N SER A 370 -3.73 -7.51 21.18
CA SER A 370 -3.97 -8.77 21.90
C SER A 370 -4.38 -9.88 20.94
N PRO A 371 -4.00 -11.12 21.23
CA PRO A 371 -4.44 -12.26 20.44
C PRO A 371 -5.93 -12.48 20.66
N THR A 372 -6.74 -11.79 19.88
CA THR A 372 -8.19 -11.99 19.93
C THR A 372 -8.60 -12.64 18.64
N PRO A 373 -9.19 -13.83 18.69
CA PRO A 373 -9.80 -14.40 17.51
C PRO A 373 -10.89 -13.46 17.02
N ILE A 374 -10.68 -12.87 15.87
CA ILE A 374 -11.76 -12.27 15.10
C ILE A 374 -12.48 -13.45 14.48
N VAL A 375 -13.31 -14.12 15.25
CA VAL A 375 -14.09 -15.24 14.76
C VAL A 375 -15.54 -14.88 14.88
N GLN A 376 -16.13 -14.53 13.74
CA GLN A 376 -17.55 -14.79 13.57
C GLN A 376 -17.76 -15.48 12.21
N PRO A 377 -18.28 -16.71 12.24
CA PRO A 377 -18.46 -17.51 11.02
C PRO A 377 -19.44 -16.90 10.00
N ASN A 378 -20.21 -15.89 10.36
CA ASN A 378 -21.29 -15.33 9.55
C ASN A 378 -21.09 -13.86 9.13
N ALA A 379 -19.94 -13.25 9.39
CA ALA A 379 -19.68 -11.89 8.94
C ALA A 379 -19.26 -11.91 7.47
N SER A 380 -19.85 -11.05 6.66
CA SER A 380 -19.50 -10.88 5.26
C SER A 380 -18.04 -10.41 5.06
N CYS A 381 -17.47 -9.75 6.06
CA CYS A 381 -16.07 -9.41 6.16
C CYS A 381 -15.62 -9.38 7.63
N PRO A 382 -15.23 -10.52 8.22
CA PRO A 382 -14.84 -10.62 9.63
C PRO A 382 -13.59 -9.79 9.96
N GLN A 383 -12.80 -9.40 8.95
CA GLN A 383 -11.60 -8.59 9.10
C GLN A 383 -11.90 -7.11 9.37
N GLU A 384 -13.14 -6.65 9.13
CA GLU A 384 -13.57 -5.27 9.29
C GLU A 384 -14.33 -5.04 10.59
N CYS A 385 -14.51 -6.07 11.41
CA CYS A 385 -15.25 -5.98 12.67
C CYS A 385 -14.34 -6.16 13.87
N LEU A 386 -14.48 -5.27 14.86
CA LEU A 386 -13.89 -5.41 16.19
C LEU A 386 -14.99 -5.81 17.18
N TYR A 387 -15.06 -7.12 17.40
CA TYR A 387 -16.10 -7.72 18.26
C TYR A 387 -15.84 -7.44 19.73
N GLN A 388 -16.89 -6.92 20.42
CA GLN A 388 -16.91 -6.72 21.88
C GLN A 388 -15.70 -5.91 22.41
N ARG A 389 -15.21 -4.94 21.60
CA ARG A 389 -14.08 -4.07 21.97
C ARG A 389 -14.50 -2.69 22.48
N GLY A 390 -15.81 -2.47 22.57
CA GLY A 390 -16.38 -1.20 22.95
C GLY A 390 -16.67 -0.30 21.76
N VAL A 391 -17.41 0.75 22.03
CA VAL A 391 -17.89 1.71 21.05
C VAL A 391 -17.73 3.11 21.59
N GLN A 392 -17.14 3.98 20.83
CA GLN A 392 -17.01 5.41 21.10
C GLN A 392 -17.67 6.19 19.96
N ALA A 393 -18.53 7.13 20.27
CA ALA A 393 -19.09 8.01 19.26
C ALA A 393 -18.01 8.92 18.67
N MET A 394 -17.99 9.06 17.37
CA MET A 394 -17.15 10.06 16.70
C MET A 394 -17.67 11.46 17.01
N THR A 395 -16.74 12.39 17.25
CA THR A 395 -17.11 13.79 17.48
C THR A 395 -17.72 14.41 16.21
N SER A 396 -18.55 15.44 16.39
CA SER A 396 -19.10 16.19 15.26
C SER A 396 -18.00 16.80 14.35
N ALA A 397 -16.82 17.11 14.90
CA ALA A 397 -15.68 17.60 14.12
C ALA A 397 -15.11 16.49 13.21
N GLN A 398 -14.94 15.27 13.73
CA GLN A 398 -14.49 14.12 12.95
C GLN A 398 -15.47 13.75 11.85
N GLN A 399 -16.79 13.71 12.16
CA GLN A 399 -17.81 13.45 11.14
C GLN A 399 -17.83 14.52 10.05
N ARG A 400 -17.68 15.80 10.41
CA ARG A 400 -17.57 16.88 9.40
C ARG A 400 -16.30 16.77 8.55
N ALA A 401 -15.19 16.31 9.11
CA ALA A 401 -13.97 16.07 8.35
C ALA A 401 -14.19 14.96 7.30
N LEU A 402 -14.80 13.84 7.69
CA LEU A 402 -15.18 12.75 6.77
C LEU A 402 -16.08 13.25 5.63
N VAL A 403 -17.18 13.91 5.97
CA VAL A 403 -18.12 14.46 4.97
C VAL A 403 -17.40 15.39 4.01
N ARG A 404 -16.57 16.28 4.51
CA ARG A 404 -15.78 17.20 3.69
C ARG A 404 -14.84 16.43 2.75
N ARG A 405 -14.12 15.43 3.27
CA ARG A 405 -13.20 14.61 2.48
C ARG A 405 -13.91 13.90 1.34
N ILE A 406 -15.14 13.39 1.56
CA ILE A 406 -15.98 12.81 0.52
C ILE A 406 -16.32 13.86 -0.54
N HIS A 407 -16.82 15.04 -0.13
CA HIS A 407 -17.17 16.11 -1.08
C HIS A 407 -15.97 16.59 -1.90
N ASP A 408 -14.80 16.78 -1.30
CA ASP A 408 -13.59 17.19 -2.00
C ASP A 408 -13.17 16.17 -3.06
N THR A 409 -13.23 14.89 -2.71
CA THR A 409 -12.89 13.81 -3.66
C THR A 409 -13.85 13.82 -4.86
N PHE A 410 -15.14 14.04 -4.60
CA PHE A 410 -16.14 14.11 -5.68
C PHE A 410 -16.00 15.36 -6.52
N ALA A 411 -15.64 16.50 -5.94
CA ALA A 411 -15.38 17.74 -6.68
C ALA A 411 -14.20 17.55 -7.65
N VAL A 412 -13.09 16.99 -7.17
CA VAL A 412 -11.93 16.69 -8.03
C VAL A 412 -12.29 15.65 -9.10
N ALA A 413 -13.08 14.63 -8.78
CA ALA A 413 -13.52 13.64 -9.76
C ALA A 413 -14.38 14.24 -10.86
N ALA A 414 -15.23 15.21 -10.51
CA ALA A 414 -16.04 15.96 -11.48
C ALA A 414 -15.16 16.81 -12.41
N ASP A 415 -14.12 17.46 -11.89
CA ASP A 415 -13.14 18.20 -12.69
C ASP A 415 -12.40 17.27 -13.66
N VAL A 416 -11.95 16.12 -13.19
CA VAL A 416 -11.31 15.08 -14.02
C VAL A 416 -12.25 14.63 -15.15
N ASP A 417 -13.51 14.37 -14.82
CA ASP A 417 -14.50 13.94 -15.81
C ASP A 417 -14.80 15.02 -16.83
N ALA A 418 -14.92 16.27 -16.41
CA ALA A 418 -15.18 17.41 -17.29
C ALA A 418 -14.02 17.71 -18.26
N GLU A 419 -12.77 17.58 -17.80
CA GLU A 419 -11.57 17.84 -18.61
C GLU A 419 -11.12 16.62 -19.43
N THR A 420 -11.71 15.44 -19.21
CA THR A 420 -11.38 14.24 -20.00
C THR A 420 -12.02 14.33 -21.39
N PRO A 421 -11.24 14.31 -22.50
CA PRO A 421 -11.77 14.41 -23.84
C PRO A 421 -12.82 13.32 -24.14
N ALA A 422 -13.91 13.69 -24.81
CA ALA A 422 -15.01 12.76 -25.14
C ALA A 422 -14.53 11.50 -25.88
N LEU A 423 -13.50 11.61 -26.73
CA LEU A 423 -12.91 10.48 -27.48
C LEU A 423 -12.21 9.44 -26.57
N SER A 424 -11.71 9.82 -25.42
CA SER A 424 -11.08 8.87 -24.46
C SER A 424 -12.13 8.08 -23.68
N ARG A 425 -13.40 8.51 -23.68
CA ARG A 425 -14.53 7.81 -23.05
C ARG A 425 -15.01 6.61 -23.87
N TYR A 426 -14.70 6.56 -25.17
CA TYR A 426 -14.95 5.39 -26.00
C TYR A 426 -13.79 4.40 -25.82
N SER A 427 -14.09 3.23 -25.31
CA SER A 427 -13.07 2.20 -25.14
C SER A 427 -12.34 1.94 -26.45
N LEU A 428 -11.04 1.67 -26.39
CA LEU A 428 -10.21 1.29 -27.55
C LEU A 428 -10.88 0.17 -28.36
N VAL A 429 -11.68 -0.67 -27.71
CA VAL A 429 -12.50 -1.73 -28.29
C VAL A 429 -13.55 -1.16 -29.28
N GLY A 430 -14.21 -0.05 -28.93
CA GLY A 430 -15.15 0.61 -29.84
C GLY A 430 -14.48 1.17 -31.08
N VAL A 431 -13.32 1.81 -30.92
CA VAL A 431 -12.54 2.37 -32.05
C VAL A 431 -12.01 1.25 -32.93
N VAL A 432 -11.49 0.17 -32.34
CA VAL A 432 -11.03 -1.02 -33.08
C VAL A 432 -12.17 -1.70 -33.78
N ALA A 433 -13.34 -1.85 -33.14
CA ALA A 433 -14.54 -2.44 -33.80
C ALA A 433 -15.02 -1.62 -35.00
N VAL A 434 -15.04 -0.28 -34.89
CA VAL A 434 -15.39 0.61 -36.02
C VAL A 434 -14.32 0.50 -37.12
N ALA A 435 -13.04 0.51 -36.80
CA ALA A 435 -11.97 0.35 -37.76
C ALA A 435 -12.06 -1.02 -38.50
N TRP A 436 -12.31 -2.12 -37.80
CA TRP A 436 -12.52 -3.45 -38.37
C TRP A 436 -13.76 -3.52 -39.26
N THR A 437 -14.84 -2.88 -38.83
CA THR A 437 -16.08 -2.82 -39.64
C THR A 437 -15.85 -2.07 -40.96
N LEU A 438 -15.12 -0.95 -40.91
CA LEU A 438 -14.75 -0.19 -42.11
C LEU A 438 -13.83 -0.99 -43.04
N VAL A 439 -12.81 -1.65 -42.50
CA VAL A 439 -11.94 -2.53 -43.30
C VAL A 439 -12.73 -3.68 -43.93
N TYR A 440 -13.61 -4.30 -43.16
CA TYR A 440 -14.48 -5.37 -43.68
C TYR A 440 -15.41 -4.89 -44.81
N MET A 441 -16.01 -3.70 -44.67
CA MET A 441 -16.85 -3.11 -45.74
C MET A 441 -16.04 -2.82 -47.00
N VAL A 442 -14.84 -2.25 -46.87
CA VAL A 442 -13.95 -1.97 -48.02
C VAL A 442 -13.52 -3.26 -48.74
N VAL A 443 -13.17 -4.30 -47.97
CA VAL A 443 -12.80 -5.61 -48.54
C VAL A 443 -13.99 -6.25 -49.27
N ARG A 444 -15.19 -6.21 -48.70
CA ARG A 444 -16.40 -6.72 -49.35
C ARG A 444 -16.77 -5.93 -50.60
N TYR A 445 -16.66 -4.60 -50.56
CA TYR A 445 -16.90 -3.75 -51.71
C TYR A 445 -15.94 -4.08 -52.86
N ARG A 446 -14.64 -4.25 -52.59
CA ARG A 446 -13.65 -4.65 -53.62
C ARG A 446 -13.87 -6.07 -54.17
N ALA A 447 -14.41 -6.98 -53.36
CA ALA A 447 -14.73 -8.33 -53.82
C ALA A 447 -15.99 -8.40 -54.65
N ALA A 448 -16.92 -7.45 -54.51
CA ALA A 448 -18.16 -7.37 -55.28
C ALA A 448 -18.02 -6.58 -56.60
N THR A 449 -16.88 -5.87 -56.78
CA THR A 449 -16.56 -5.07 -57.98
C THR A 449 -15.50 -5.72 -58.88
N ARG A 450 -15.10 -6.92 -58.54
CA ARG A 450 -14.32 -7.84 -59.38
C ARG A 450 -15.23 -9.01 -59.84
#